data_c1fcdb8c849201324ffcdea08c3173cb
#
_entry.id   c1fcdb8c849201324ffcdea08c3173cb
#
_cell.length_a   1.000
_cell.length_b   1.000
_cell.length_c   1.000
_cell.angle_alpha   90.00
_cell.angle_beta   90.00
_cell.angle_gamma   90.00
#
_symmetry.space_group_name_H-M   'P 1'
#
loop_
_entity.id
_entity.type
_entity.pdbx_description
1 polymer ?
#
loop_
_entity_poly.entity_id
_entity_poly.type
_entity_poly.pdbx_seq_one_letter_code
_entity_poly.pdbx_strand_id
1 'polypeptide(L)'
;LIIEEGTPFYRLYGEGRTPDGEPALPDEDAERAMYKETERILKRAGLNRYEISNYSLPGRESRHNCGYWRRIPYAGFGLGASSQLNRLRFKNTDSLEAYLEGDFSKREVLVLTRDNEIEETMFLGLRMMEGANVRRFKETFGTDLEVIYRPQIERMEKLGLLAIRGGNLCLTERGIDVSNQVLAEFLLD
;
A
#
# COMPACT_ATOMS: atom_id res chain seq x y z
N LEU A 1 -10.04 5.64 -8.08
CA LEU A 1 -9.40 5.11 -9.30
C LEU A 1 -8.17 5.95 -9.62
N ILE A 2 -7.01 5.31 -9.77
CA ILE A 2 -5.80 5.99 -10.24
C ILE A 2 -5.74 5.86 -11.76
N ILE A 3 -5.58 6.98 -12.45
CA ILE A 3 -5.44 7.03 -13.90
C ILE A 3 -3.95 7.05 -14.22
N GLU A 4 -3.43 5.93 -14.72
CA GLU A 4 -2.00 5.75 -14.97
C GLU A 4 -1.60 6.30 -16.35
N GLU A 5 -0.49 7.04 -16.39
CA GLU A 5 0.12 7.50 -17.64
C GLU A 5 0.41 6.34 -18.60
N GLY A 6 0.35 6.65 -19.89
CA GLY A 6 0.57 5.64 -20.95
C GLY A 6 -0.65 4.78 -21.27
N THR A 7 -1.70 4.80 -20.46
CA THR A 7 -2.93 4.04 -20.72
C THR A 7 -3.88 4.76 -21.67
N PRO A 8 -4.77 4.04 -22.39
CA PRO A 8 -5.85 4.68 -23.16
C PRO A 8 -6.74 5.56 -22.27
N PHE A 9 -6.98 5.17 -21.03
CA PHE A 9 -7.81 5.92 -20.10
C PHE A 9 -7.18 7.26 -19.69
N TYR A 10 -5.84 7.29 -19.51
CA TYR A 10 -5.12 8.54 -19.28
C TYR A 10 -5.21 9.51 -20.47
N ARG A 11 -5.21 8.99 -21.72
CA ARG A 11 -5.38 9.85 -22.90
C ARG A 11 -6.73 10.56 -22.93
N LEU A 12 -7.78 9.90 -22.39
CA LEU A 12 -9.12 10.46 -22.31
C LEU A 12 -9.27 11.40 -21.12
N TYR A 13 -8.90 10.97 -19.93
CA TYR A 13 -9.25 11.63 -18.66
C TYR A 13 -8.04 12.12 -17.85
N GLY A 14 -6.83 11.91 -18.31
CA GLY A 14 -5.64 12.41 -17.62
C GLY A 14 -5.63 13.94 -17.52
N GLU A 15 -4.97 14.48 -16.49
CA GLU A 15 -4.85 15.93 -16.24
C GLU A 15 -6.20 16.64 -16.07
N GLY A 16 -7.22 15.92 -15.55
CA GLY A 16 -8.55 16.49 -15.32
C GLY A 16 -9.37 16.75 -16.58
N ARG A 17 -8.99 16.18 -17.70
CA ARG A 17 -9.77 16.31 -18.96
C ARG A 17 -11.08 15.54 -18.90
N THR A 18 -12.09 16.08 -19.54
CA THR A 18 -13.32 15.36 -19.88
C THR A 18 -13.47 15.44 -21.39
N PRO A 19 -13.38 14.32 -22.14
CA PRO A 19 -13.49 14.34 -23.58
C PRO A 19 -14.91 14.71 -24.03
N ASP A 20 -15.01 15.41 -25.16
CA ASP A 20 -16.30 15.73 -25.76
C ASP A 20 -17.09 14.45 -26.09
N GLY A 21 -18.36 14.41 -25.65
CA GLY A 21 -19.24 13.27 -25.87
C GLY A 21 -19.07 12.08 -24.95
N GLU A 22 -18.07 12.10 -24.06
CA GLU A 22 -17.86 11.08 -23.03
C GLU A 22 -18.45 11.53 -21.68
N PRO A 23 -18.91 10.58 -20.82
CA PRO A 23 -19.38 10.93 -19.49
C PRO A 23 -18.23 11.46 -18.64
N ALA A 24 -18.51 12.46 -17.82
CA ALA A 24 -17.56 12.94 -16.81
C ALA A 24 -17.23 11.84 -15.80
N LEU A 25 -16.01 11.86 -15.28
CA LEU A 25 -15.66 11.01 -14.14
C LEU A 25 -16.49 11.42 -12.91
N PRO A 26 -16.79 10.47 -12.01
CA PRO A 26 -17.40 10.79 -10.74
C PRO A 26 -16.55 11.83 -9.98
N ASP A 27 -17.23 12.77 -9.33
CA ASP A 27 -16.56 13.68 -8.40
C ASP A 27 -16.15 12.95 -7.09
N GLU A 28 -15.41 13.64 -6.24
CA GLU A 28 -14.90 13.08 -4.99
C GLU A 28 -16.00 12.56 -4.05
N ASP A 29 -17.15 13.22 -4.02
CA ASP A 29 -18.28 12.81 -3.18
C ASP A 29 -18.94 11.55 -3.72
N ALA A 30 -19.09 11.44 -5.04
CA ALA A 30 -19.59 10.24 -5.71
C ALA A 30 -18.59 9.05 -5.55
N GLU A 31 -17.28 9.28 -5.71
CA GLU A 31 -16.25 8.26 -5.44
C GLU A 31 -16.32 7.75 -4.00
N ARG A 32 -16.42 8.65 -3.03
CA ARG A 32 -16.56 8.29 -1.61
C ARG A 32 -17.84 7.50 -1.35
N ALA A 33 -18.96 7.91 -1.96
CA ALA A 33 -20.22 7.19 -1.83
C ALA A 33 -20.14 5.78 -2.41
N MET A 34 -19.54 5.61 -3.60
CA MET A 34 -19.31 4.31 -4.21
C MET A 34 -18.42 3.42 -3.35
N TYR A 35 -17.38 3.97 -2.74
CA TYR A 35 -16.47 3.24 -1.87
C TYR A 35 -17.18 2.70 -0.61
N LYS A 36 -18.00 3.53 0.04
CA LYS A 36 -18.81 3.15 1.20
C LYS A 36 -19.88 2.13 0.85
N GLU A 37 -20.54 2.31 -0.29
CA GLU A 37 -21.56 1.36 -0.75
C GLU A 37 -20.95 0.00 -1.10
N THR A 38 -19.78 -0.01 -1.73
CA THR A 38 -19.01 -1.23 -2.01
C THR A 38 -18.71 -1.99 -0.71
N GLU A 39 -18.21 -1.31 0.31
CA GLU A 39 -17.96 -1.93 1.61
C GLU A 39 -19.25 -2.52 2.22
N ARG A 40 -20.34 -1.76 2.18
CA ARG A 40 -21.63 -2.20 2.70
C ARG A 40 -22.15 -3.46 2.01
N ILE A 41 -22.03 -3.51 0.68
CA ILE A 41 -22.48 -4.67 -0.12
C ILE A 41 -21.60 -5.89 0.17
N LEU A 42 -20.28 -5.72 0.15
CA LEU A 42 -19.33 -6.82 0.38
C LEU A 42 -19.46 -7.38 1.79
N LYS A 43 -19.60 -6.51 2.80
CA LYS A 43 -19.78 -6.92 4.19
C LYS A 43 -21.06 -7.74 4.39
N ARG A 44 -22.16 -7.41 3.70
CA ARG A 44 -23.40 -8.21 3.72
C ARG A 44 -23.21 -9.60 3.10
N ALA A 45 -22.29 -9.74 2.16
CA ALA A 45 -21.90 -11.01 1.57
C ALA A 45 -20.85 -11.78 2.41
N GLY A 46 -20.49 -11.29 3.60
CA GLY A 46 -19.49 -11.89 4.47
C GLY A 46 -18.04 -11.58 4.09
N LEU A 47 -17.83 -10.71 3.10
CA LEU A 47 -16.50 -10.27 2.67
C LEU A 47 -16.07 -9.08 3.54
N ASN A 48 -15.04 -9.27 4.34
CA ASN A 48 -14.49 -8.21 5.18
C ASN A 48 -13.27 -7.59 4.51
N ARG A 49 -13.10 -6.27 4.68
CA ARG A 49 -11.88 -5.58 4.27
C ARG A 49 -10.73 -6.09 5.12
N TYR A 50 -9.64 -6.55 4.49
CA TYR A 50 -8.44 -6.98 5.20
C TYR A 50 -7.25 -6.04 4.97
N GLU A 51 -7.30 -5.24 3.91
CA GLU A 51 -6.40 -4.11 3.63
C GLU A 51 -7.17 -3.01 2.87
N ILE A 52 -6.59 -1.85 2.65
CA ILE A 52 -7.27 -0.65 2.13
C ILE A 52 -8.15 -0.94 0.89
N SER A 53 -7.66 -1.76 -0.04
CA SER A 53 -8.29 -1.95 -1.37
C SER A 53 -8.97 -3.31 -1.54
N ASN A 54 -8.75 -4.27 -0.66
CA ASN A 54 -9.18 -5.64 -0.86
C ASN A 54 -10.05 -6.21 0.26
N TYR A 55 -10.97 -7.07 -0.14
CA TYR A 55 -11.94 -7.75 0.72
C TYR A 55 -11.86 -9.26 0.52
N SER A 56 -12.16 -10.02 1.55
CA SER A 56 -12.22 -11.48 1.48
C SER A 56 -13.17 -12.06 2.52
N LEU A 57 -13.53 -13.32 2.36
CA LEU A 57 -14.05 -14.12 3.48
C LEU A 57 -12.95 -14.28 4.54
N PRO A 58 -13.29 -14.36 5.83
CA PRO A 58 -12.33 -14.62 6.90
C PRO A 58 -11.47 -15.87 6.62
N GLY A 59 -10.14 -15.72 6.74
CA GLY A 59 -9.17 -16.78 6.45
C GLY A 59 -8.94 -17.04 4.96
N ARG A 60 -9.48 -16.21 4.07
CA ARG A 60 -9.27 -16.29 2.62
C ARG A 60 -8.59 -15.05 2.04
N GLU A 61 -7.92 -14.29 2.89
CA GLU A 61 -7.11 -13.14 2.49
C GLU A 61 -6.03 -13.57 1.48
N SER A 62 -5.74 -12.70 0.50
CA SER A 62 -4.66 -12.98 -0.44
C SER A 62 -3.32 -13.07 0.30
N ARG A 63 -2.80 -14.29 0.46
CA ARG A 63 -1.50 -14.53 1.11
C ARG A 63 -0.37 -13.81 0.41
N HIS A 64 -0.45 -13.69 -0.91
CA HIS A 64 0.52 -12.99 -1.73
C HIS A 64 0.54 -11.49 -1.40
N ASN A 65 -0.62 -10.81 -1.45
CA ASN A 65 -0.72 -9.40 -1.13
C ASN A 65 -0.33 -9.11 0.34
N CYS A 66 -0.85 -9.92 1.28
CA CYS A 66 -0.46 -9.80 2.68
C CYS A 66 1.04 -10.00 2.90
N GLY A 67 1.70 -10.82 2.08
CA GLY A 67 3.15 -10.98 2.09
C GLY A 67 3.86 -9.67 1.79
N TYR A 68 3.42 -8.95 0.77
CA TYR A 68 3.98 -7.63 0.45
C TYR A 68 3.75 -6.60 1.57
N TRP A 69 2.53 -6.52 2.08
CA TRP A 69 2.20 -5.57 3.16
C TRP A 69 2.93 -5.85 4.47
N ARG A 70 3.33 -7.10 4.70
CA ARG A 70 4.13 -7.52 5.85
C ARG A 70 5.63 -7.57 5.58
N ARG A 71 6.06 -7.10 4.40
CA ARG A 71 7.46 -7.10 3.95
C ARG A 71 8.11 -8.47 4.01
N ILE A 72 7.38 -9.54 3.69
CA ILE A 72 7.95 -10.87 3.57
C ILE A 72 8.86 -10.88 2.33
N PRO A 73 10.13 -11.33 2.45
CA PRO A 73 11.03 -11.43 1.31
C PRO A 73 10.42 -12.28 0.19
N TYR A 74 10.60 -11.85 -1.05
CA TYR A 74 10.06 -12.56 -2.21
C TYR A 74 11.02 -12.51 -3.40
N ALA A 75 10.96 -13.56 -4.23
CA ALA A 75 11.65 -13.65 -5.50
C ALA A 75 10.64 -13.56 -6.64
N GLY A 76 10.84 -12.63 -7.56
CA GLY A 76 10.06 -12.49 -8.78
C GLY A 76 10.67 -13.31 -9.91
N PHE A 77 9.84 -14.03 -10.63
CA PHE A 77 10.23 -14.83 -11.79
C PHE A 77 9.54 -14.31 -13.03
N GLY A 78 10.29 -14.28 -14.13
CA GLY A 78 9.78 -13.85 -15.43
C GLY A 78 10.12 -12.40 -15.76
N LEU A 79 9.65 -11.97 -16.92
CA LEU A 79 9.84 -10.65 -17.51
C LEU A 79 9.31 -9.55 -16.58
N GLY A 80 10.11 -8.53 -16.31
CA GLY A 80 9.72 -7.37 -15.51
C GLY A 80 9.43 -7.66 -14.03
N ALA A 81 9.63 -8.90 -13.56
CA ALA A 81 9.29 -9.28 -12.20
C ALA A 81 10.25 -8.65 -11.18
N SER A 82 9.68 -8.09 -10.11
CA SER A 82 10.46 -7.51 -9.00
C SER A 82 10.76 -8.54 -7.93
N SER A 83 11.88 -8.37 -7.25
CA SER A 83 12.30 -9.18 -6.11
C SER A 83 12.70 -8.27 -4.94
N GLN A 84 12.49 -8.77 -3.72
CA GLN A 84 13.05 -8.17 -2.51
C GLN A 84 13.65 -9.25 -1.62
N LEU A 85 14.97 -9.37 -1.64
CA LEU A 85 15.74 -10.39 -0.93
C LEU A 85 16.98 -9.78 -0.29
N ASN A 86 17.29 -10.16 0.95
CA ASN A 86 18.52 -9.75 1.63
C ASN A 86 18.78 -8.23 1.60
N ARG A 87 17.75 -7.43 1.84
CA ARG A 87 17.78 -5.95 1.76
C ARG A 87 18.09 -5.39 0.38
N LEU A 88 17.97 -6.20 -0.65
CA LEU A 88 18.05 -5.76 -2.05
C LEU A 88 16.67 -5.80 -2.67
N ARG A 89 16.31 -4.71 -3.32
CA ARG A 89 15.17 -4.68 -4.27
C ARG A 89 15.73 -4.57 -5.67
N PHE A 90 15.24 -5.37 -6.56
CA PHE A 90 15.67 -5.36 -7.96
C PHE A 90 14.56 -5.90 -8.86
N LYS A 91 14.73 -5.66 -10.14
CA LYS A 91 13.78 -6.07 -11.17
C LYS A 91 14.51 -6.88 -12.24
N ASN A 92 13.83 -7.85 -12.84
CA ASN A 92 14.30 -8.51 -14.05
C ASN A 92 14.13 -7.56 -15.25
N THR A 93 14.80 -7.86 -16.37
CA THR A 93 14.60 -7.10 -17.61
C THR A 93 13.12 -7.05 -18.01
N ASP A 94 12.66 -5.92 -18.53
CA ASP A 94 11.34 -5.72 -19.13
C ASP A 94 11.36 -5.83 -20.66
N SER A 95 12.54 -6.02 -21.27
CA SER A 95 12.68 -6.38 -22.66
C SER A 95 12.45 -7.87 -22.87
N LEU A 96 11.40 -8.22 -23.61
CA LEU A 96 11.12 -9.61 -23.98
C LEU A 96 12.27 -10.24 -24.78
N GLU A 97 12.87 -9.48 -25.70
CA GLU A 97 13.99 -9.92 -26.52
C GLU A 97 15.20 -10.29 -25.65
N ALA A 98 15.64 -9.37 -24.79
CA ALA A 98 16.75 -9.63 -23.85
C ALA A 98 16.48 -10.82 -22.93
N TYR A 99 15.23 -10.95 -22.45
CA TYR A 99 14.83 -12.07 -21.59
C TYR A 99 14.92 -13.42 -22.32
N LEU A 100 14.49 -13.47 -23.59
CA LEU A 100 14.58 -14.69 -24.42
C LEU A 100 16.02 -15.03 -24.80
N GLU A 101 16.90 -14.04 -24.90
CA GLU A 101 18.35 -14.22 -25.10
C GLU A 101 19.10 -14.63 -23.82
N GLY A 102 18.40 -14.72 -22.69
CA GLY A 102 18.96 -15.17 -21.41
C GLY A 102 19.60 -14.05 -20.59
N ASP A 103 19.25 -12.79 -20.82
CA ASP A 103 19.66 -11.68 -19.95
C ASP A 103 18.83 -11.70 -18.64
N PHE A 104 19.39 -12.31 -17.62
CA PHE A 104 18.85 -12.36 -16.25
C PHE A 104 19.56 -11.36 -15.34
N SER A 105 20.19 -10.33 -15.87
CA SER A 105 20.84 -9.29 -15.09
C SER A 105 19.79 -8.51 -14.27
N LYS A 106 20.17 -8.17 -13.03
CA LYS A 106 19.34 -7.38 -12.15
C LYS A 106 19.31 -5.93 -12.60
N ARG A 107 18.11 -5.37 -12.72
CA ARG A 107 17.85 -3.96 -13.04
C ARG A 107 17.37 -3.23 -11.81
N GLU A 108 17.46 -1.90 -11.82
CA GLU A 108 16.92 -1.02 -10.77
C GLU A 108 17.32 -1.49 -9.36
N VAL A 109 18.58 -1.88 -9.18
CA VAL A 109 19.06 -2.44 -7.90
C VAL A 109 19.11 -1.36 -6.85
N LEU A 110 18.30 -1.53 -5.80
CA LEU A 110 18.25 -0.66 -4.62
C LEU A 110 18.68 -1.46 -3.39
N VAL A 111 19.65 -0.93 -2.66
CA VAL A 111 20.01 -1.43 -1.32
C VAL A 111 19.12 -0.71 -0.31
N LEU A 112 18.26 -1.44 0.37
CA LEU A 112 17.38 -0.87 1.39
C LEU A 112 18.19 -0.49 2.62
N THR A 113 18.14 0.78 2.98
CA THR A 113 18.70 1.27 4.24
C THR A 113 17.80 0.85 5.40
N ARG A 114 18.29 1.02 6.64
CA ARG A 114 17.46 0.79 7.82
C ARG A 114 16.23 1.70 7.84
N ASP A 115 16.40 2.94 7.45
CA ASP A 115 15.30 3.92 7.43
C ASP A 115 14.25 3.54 6.39
N ASN A 116 14.66 3.10 5.20
CA ASN A 116 13.71 2.55 4.22
C ASN A 116 12.92 1.35 4.78
N GLU A 117 13.57 0.47 5.52
CA GLU A 117 12.88 -0.68 6.14
C GLU A 117 11.89 -0.25 7.23
N ILE A 118 12.22 0.78 8.01
CA ILE A 118 11.35 1.38 9.03
C ILE A 118 10.12 2.03 8.37
N GLU A 119 10.34 2.91 7.40
CA GLU A 119 9.29 3.59 6.63
C GLU A 119 8.32 2.59 6.01
N GLU A 120 8.86 1.62 5.27
CA GLU A 120 8.05 0.59 4.60
C GLU A 120 7.26 -0.25 5.58
N THR A 121 7.85 -0.60 6.74
CA THR A 121 7.13 -1.34 7.78
C THR A 121 5.93 -0.56 8.29
N MET A 122 6.05 0.76 8.37
CA MET A 122 4.97 1.62 8.82
C MET A 122 3.90 1.79 7.75
N PHE A 123 4.25 2.32 6.57
CA PHE A 123 3.22 2.62 5.59
C PHE A 123 2.59 1.35 4.96
N LEU A 124 3.32 0.25 4.83
CA LEU A 124 2.74 -1.02 4.38
C LEU A 124 1.91 -1.70 5.49
N GLY A 125 2.40 -1.67 6.73
CA GLY A 125 1.65 -2.20 7.87
C GLY A 125 0.34 -1.46 8.14
N LEU A 126 0.33 -0.14 8.01
CA LEU A 126 -0.88 0.68 8.15
C LEU A 126 -1.91 0.47 7.04
N ARG A 127 -1.52 -0.10 5.89
CA ARG A 127 -2.48 -0.52 4.85
C ARG A 127 -3.37 -1.66 5.30
N MET A 128 -2.86 -2.51 6.18
CA MET A 128 -3.62 -3.64 6.72
C MET A 128 -4.64 -3.16 7.74
N MET A 129 -5.83 -3.76 7.76
CA MET A 129 -6.85 -3.44 8.78
C MET A 129 -6.41 -3.83 10.19
N GLU A 130 -5.51 -4.79 10.30
CA GLU A 130 -4.86 -5.15 11.57
C GLU A 130 -3.83 -4.10 12.03
N GLY A 131 -3.32 -3.25 11.13
CA GLY A 131 -2.36 -2.20 11.42
C GLY A 131 -0.92 -2.67 11.59
N ALA A 132 -0.04 -1.73 11.96
CA ALA A 132 1.36 -1.98 12.26
C ALA A 132 1.53 -2.45 13.70
N ASN A 133 2.09 -3.65 13.91
CA ASN A 133 2.27 -4.24 15.24
C ASN A 133 3.45 -3.59 15.98
N VAL A 134 3.15 -2.90 17.09
CA VAL A 134 4.13 -2.13 17.89
C VAL A 134 5.23 -3.03 18.47
N ARG A 135 4.84 -4.19 19.00
CA ARG A 135 5.80 -5.15 19.59
C ARG A 135 6.74 -5.71 18.53
N ARG A 136 6.20 -6.16 17.39
CA ARG A 136 7.00 -6.68 16.28
C ARG A 136 7.95 -5.62 15.72
N PHE A 137 7.51 -4.37 15.65
CA PHE A 137 8.37 -3.25 15.26
C PHE A 137 9.59 -3.15 16.18
N LYS A 138 9.38 -3.16 17.50
CA LYS A 138 10.45 -3.13 18.50
C LYS A 138 11.40 -4.34 18.38
N GLU A 139 10.85 -5.53 18.21
CA GLU A 139 11.62 -6.77 18.04
C GLU A 139 12.47 -6.72 16.75
N THR A 140 11.96 -6.11 15.67
CA THR A 140 12.67 -6.02 14.39
C THR A 140 13.75 -4.95 14.39
N PHE A 141 13.47 -3.78 14.96
CA PHE A 141 14.34 -2.60 14.85
C PHE A 141 15.10 -2.27 16.14
N GLY A 142 14.82 -2.94 17.25
CA GLY A 142 15.48 -2.69 18.55
C GLY A 142 15.14 -1.34 19.17
N THR A 143 14.08 -0.66 18.68
CA THR A 143 13.63 0.63 19.17
C THR A 143 12.10 0.67 19.19
N ASP A 144 11.53 1.47 20.06
CA ASP A 144 10.10 1.66 20.10
C ASP A 144 9.66 2.58 18.94
N LEU A 145 8.53 2.27 18.36
CA LEU A 145 7.90 3.02 17.28
C LEU A 145 7.70 4.51 17.67
N GLU A 146 7.32 4.76 18.91
CA GLU A 146 7.14 6.10 19.45
C GLU A 146 8.45 6.91 19.56
N VAL A 147 9.61 6.27 19.63
CA VAL A 147 10.89 6.98 19.63
C VAL A 147 11.12 7.69 18.29
N ILE A 148 10.66 7.08 17.21
CA ILE A 148 10.86 7.58 15.84
C ILE A 148 9.69 8.48 15.43
N TYR A 149 8.45 8.08 15.72
CA TYR A 149 7.24 8.66 15.11
C TYR A 149 6.28 9.32 16.10
N ARG A 150 6.70 9.61 17.34
CA ARG A 150 5.80 10.21 18.36
C ARG A 150 5.04 11.45 17.86
N PRO A 151 5.71 12.45 17.26
CA PRO A 151 5.01 13.67 16.82
C PRO A 151 3.93 13.36 15.76
N GLN A 152 4.24 12.45 14.83
CA GLN A 152 3.32 12.05 13.77
C GLN A 152 2.12 11.29 14.34
N ILE A 153 2.39 10.33 15.24
CA ILE A 153 1.35 9.51 15.89
C ILE A 153 0.42 10.40 16.70
N GLU A 154 0.94 11.22 17.62
CA GLU A 154 0.13 12.11 18.45
C GLU A 154 -0.73 13.06 17.61
N ARG A 155 -0.17 13.59 16.51
CA ARG A 155 -0.91 14.44 15.57
C ARG A 155 -2.04 13.70 14.88
N MET A 156 -1.77 12.50 14.35
CA MET A 156 -2.77 11.70 13.64
C MET A 156 -3.85 11.14 14.58
N GLU A 157 -3.49 10.76 15.81
CA GLU A 157 -4.46 10.36 16.83
C GLU A 157 -5.36 11.53 17.24
N LYS A 158 -4.80 12.72 17.45
CA LYS A 158 -5.56 13.93 17.76
C LYS A 158 -6.54 14.30 16.63
N LEU A 159 -6.19 14.04 15.39
CA LEU A 159 -7.07 14.23 14.22
C LEU A 159 -8.10 13.09 14.08
N GLY A 160 -7.99 12.03 14.88
CA GLY A 160 -8.84 10.85 14.81
C GLY A 160 -8.59 10.00 13.58
N LEU A 161 -7.37 10.02 13.01
CA LEU A 161 -6.98 9.28 11.81
C LEU A 161 -6.27 7.97 12.14
N LEU A 162 -5.60 7.91 13.30
CA LEU A 162 -4.95 6.71 13.83
C LEU A 162 -5.51 6.37 15.22
N ALA A 163 -5.38 5.11 15.60
CA ALA A 163 -5.68 4.63 16.94
C ALA A 163 -4.89 3.35 17.25
N ILE A 164 -4.51 3.15 18.52
CA ILE A 164 -3.94 1.88 18.97
C ILE A 164 -5.09 0.92 19.31
N ARG A 165 -5.07 -0.27 18.68
CA ARG A 165 -6.03 -1.36 18.91
C ARG A 165 -5.29 -2.68 19.06
N GLY A 166 -5.46 -3.35 20.19
CA GLY A 166 -4.83 -4.67 20.42
C GLY A 166 -3.31 -4.70 20.31
N GLY A 167 -2.62 -3.59 20.60
CA GLY A 167 -1.16 -3.48 20.46
C GLY A 167 -0.67 -3.16 19.04
N ASN A 168 -1.57 -2.78 18.15
CA ASN A 168 -1.26 -2.36 16.78
C ASN A 168 -1.67 -0.91 16.58
N LEU A 169 -0.87 -0.14 15.86
CA LEU A 169 -1.23 1.17 15.36
C LEU A 169 -2.03 1.00 14.07
N CYS A 170 -3.28 1.44 14.05
CA CYS A 170 -4.22 1.20 12.97
C CYS A 170 -4.78 2.50 12.42
N LEU A 171 -5.12 2.53 11.13
CA LEU A 171 -6.00 3.54 10.57
C LEU A 171 -7.40 3.42 11.19
N THR A 172 -8.03 4.56 11.47
CA THR A 172 -9.46 4.63 11.73
C THR A 172 -10.24 4.64 10.42
N GLU A 173 -11.58 4.57 10.45
CA GLU A 173 -12.40 4.74 9.23
C GLU A 173 -12.10 6.08 8.54
N ARG A 174 -11.95 7.17 9.29
CA ARG A 174 -11.54 8.47 8.75
C ARG A 174 -10.11 8.44 8.20
N GLY A 175 -9.21 7.72 8.87
CA GLY A 175 -7.84 7.55 8.40
C GLY A 175 -7.76 6.76 7.10
N ILE A 176 -8.66 5.80 6.88
CA ILE A 176 -8.75 5.06 5.60
C ILE A 176 -9.18 5.99 4.46
N ASP A 177 -10.15 6.88 4.69
CA ASP A 177 -10.62 7.85 3.68
C ASP A 177 -9.50 8.77 3.15
N VAL A 178 -8.50 9.07 4.00
CA VAL A 178 -7.36 9.94 3.68
C VAL A 178 -6.02 9.20 3.84
N SER A 179 -6.02 7.90 3.61
CA SER A 179 -4.89 7.03 3.92
C SER A 179 -3.58 7.47 3.27
N ASN A 180 -3.60 7.94 2.03
CA ASN A 180 -2.38 8.41 1.36
C ASN A 180 -1.69 9.55 2.13
N GLN A 181 -2.47 10.48 2.70
CA GLN A 181 -1.93 11.57 3.52
C GLN A 181 -1.35 11.05 4.83
N VAL A 182 -2.06 10.11 5.48
CA VAL A 182 -1.57 9.51 6.74
C VAL A 182 -0.31 8.70 6.51
N LEU A 183 -0.27 7.90 5.45
CA LEU A 183 0.89 7.04 5.14
C LEU A 183 2.13 7.87 4.80
N ALA A 184 1.98 9.01 4.12
CA ALA A 184 3.08 9.91 3.78
C ALA A 184 3.78 10.50 5.03
N GLU A 185 3.08 10.62 6.16
CA GLU A 185 3.66 11.12 7.41
C GLU A 185 4.69 10.18 8.05
N PHE A 186 4.76 8.94 7.58
CA PHE A 186 5.71 7.94 8.05
C PHE A 186 6.95 7.78 7.17
N LEU A 187 7.12 8.65 6.18
CA LEU A 187 8.38 8.79 5.45
C LEU A 187 9.38 9.55 6.33
N LEU A 188 10.62 9.09 6.33
CA LEU A 188 11.73 9.75 7.03
C LEU A 188 12.49 10.58 6.00
N ASP A 189 12.72 11.86 6.29
CA ASP A 189 13.49 12.79 5.43
C ASP A 189 14.98 12.44 5.40
#